data_83c5274ef04be9b7f478cc0445269651
#
_entry.id   83c5274ef04be9b7f478cc0445269651
#
_cell.length_a   1.000
_cell.length_b   1.000
_cell.length_c   1.000
_cell.angle_alpha   90.00
_cell.angle_beta   90.00
_cell.angle_gamma   90.00
#
_symmetry.space_group_name_H-M   'P 1'
#
loop_
_entity.id
_entity.type
_entity.pdbx_description
1 polymer ?
#
loop_
_entity_poly.entity_id
_entity_poly.type
_entity_poly.pdbx_seq_one_letter_code
_entity_poly.pdbx_strand_id
1 'polypeptide(L)'
;FWLGDGFVNKEMNNTLYIFGYKVERTGAGVFDFIEPAVSIIAVPNNNKLEFNKQRQIETSLHINNKTLGEGNMGAGILVNTKWSGAVNPDGYVYVYGCIGNDKNLVAARVQPKDFEKMDTWRYWNGTSWSENKDDMKPITNAVSNELSVTPLKNGKYILVFQEMGLSDKVGV
;
A
#
# COMPACT_ATOMS: atom_id res chain seq x y z
N PHE A 1 11.55 -7.11 9.42
CA PHE A 1 10.60 -6.41 8.54
C PHE A 1 11.33 -5.88 7.31
N TRP A 2 10.68 -5.98 6.17
CA TRP A 2 11.00 -5.18 4.99
C TRP A 2 10.08 -3.97 4.94
N LEU A 3 10.60 -2.82 4.52
CA LEU A 3 9.82 -1.59 4.43
C LEU A 3 9.16 -1.50 3.06
N GLY A 4 7.87 -1.20 3.08
CA GLY A 4 7.11 -0.77 1.91
C GLY A 4 7.15 0.75 1.78
N ASP A 5 6.15 1.30 1.07
CA ASP A 5 6.02 2.74 0.89
C ASP A 5 5.53 3.45 2.16
N GLY A 6 5.66 4.76 2.22
CA GLY A 6 5.28 5.56 3.38
C GLY A 6 4.91 7.00 3.03
N PHE A 7 4.23 7.68 3.96
CA PHE A 7 3.85 9.07 3.80
C PHE A 7 3.71 9.79 5.14
N VAL A 8 3.80 11.12 5.11
CA VAL A 8 3.51 11.98 6.27
C VAL A 8 2.05 12.40 6.24
N ASN A 9 1.30 12.03 7.28
CA ASN A 9 -0.12 12.31 7.40
C ASN A 9 -0.36 13.61 8.18
N LYS A 10 -0.70 14.69 7.47
CA LYS A 10 -0.95 15.99 8.08
C LYS A 10 -2.18 16.02 8.98
N GLU A 11 -3.17 15.16 8.74
CA GLU A 11 -4.38 15.08 9.57
C GLU A 11 -4.18 14.25 10.85
N MET A 12 -3.03 13.56 10.97
CA MET A 12 -2.63 12.77 12.13
C MET A 12 -1.33 13.34 12.74
N ASN A 13 -1.31 14.65 13.03
CA ASN A 13 -0.21 15.36 13.67
C ASN A 13 1.14 15.21 12.94
N ASN A 14 1.13 15.21 11.60
CA ASN A 14 2.30 14.98 10.76
C ASN A 14 3.03 13.64 11.04
N THR A 15 2.34 12.66 11.59
CA THR A 15 2.90 11.33 11.80
C THR A 15 3.37 10.73 10.48
N LEU A 16 4.60 10.22 10.46
CA LEU A 16 5.11 9.42 9.35
C LEU A 16 4.59 8.00 9.51
N TYR A 17 3.88 7.51 8.50
CA TYR A 17 3.44 6.11 8.38
C TYR A 17 4.28 5.41 7.32
N ILE A 18 4.77 4.21 7.65
CA ILE A 18 5.54 3.35 6.76
C ILE A 18 4.93 1.96 6.84
N PHE A 19 4.69 1.33 5.69
CA PHE A 19 4.32 -0.08 5.66
C PHE A 19 5.52 -0.95 5.98
N GLY A 20 5.30 -2.01 6.75
CA GLY A 20 6.32 -2.98 7.11
C GLY A 20 5.81 -4.40 6.92
N TYR A 21 6.50 -5.18 6.07
CA TYR A 21 6.19 -6.57 5.84
C TYR A 21 6.95 -7.43 6.85
N LYS A 22 6.22 -8.24 7.60
CA LYS A 22 6.85 -9.26 8.43
C LYS A 22 7.45 -10.32 7.51
N VAL A 23 8.73 -10.60 7.66
CA VAL A 23 9.41 -11.62 6.87
C VAL A 23 9.80 -12.78 7.77
N GLU A 24 9.43 -13.98 7.37
CA GLU A 24 9.78 -15.22 8.05
C GLU A 24 10.53 -16.15 7.09
N ARG A 25 11.68 -16.64 7.52
CA ARG A 25 12.46 -17.62 6.75
C ARG A 25 11.78 -18.98 6.80
N THR A 26 11.67 -19.65 5.65
CA THR A 26 11.11 -20.99 5.50
C THR A 26 12.16 -22.05 5.11
N GLY A 27 13.38 -21.61 4.74
CA GLY A 27 14.48 -22.48 4.35
C GLY A 27 15.83 -21.73 4.27
N ALA A 28 16.81 -22.36 3.64
CA ALA A 28 18.17 -21.84 3.54
C ALA A 28 18.45 -21.04 2.24
N GLY A 29 17.58 -21.15 1.23
CA GLY A 29 17.72 -20.44 -0.04
C GLY A 29 17.47 -18.94 0.10
N VAL A 30 17.94 -18.16 -0.86
CA VAL A 30 17.82 -16.68 -0.85
C VAL A 30 16.36 -16.25 -0.85
N PHE A 31 15.50 -16.97 -1.55
CA PHE A 31 14.07 -16.69 -1.69
C PHE A 31 13.17 -17.57 -0.81
N ASP A 32 13.77 -18.33 0.13
CA ASP A 32 13.02 -19.17 1.07
C ASP A 32 12.49 -18.31 2.22
N PHE A 33 11.48 -17.51 1.94
CA PHE A 33 10.79 -16.68 2.93
C PHE A 33 9.31 -16.50 2.55
N ILE A 34 8.52 -16.13 3.55
CA ILE A 34 7.13 -15.70 3.40
C ILE A 34 6.93 -14.34 4.08
N GLU A 35 5.87 -13.65 3.70
CA GLU A 35 5.47 -12.36 4.27
C GLU A 35 4.05 -12.48 4.87
N PRO A 36 3.90 -13.12 6.04
CA PRO A 36 2.59 -13.52 6.57
C PRO A 36 1.77 -12.38 7.15
N ALA A 37 2.34 -11.18 7.28
CA ALA A 37 1.64 -10.04 7.87
C ALA A 37 2.19 -8.71 7.36
N VAL A 38 1.31 -7.71 7.38
CA VAL A 38 1.62 -6.30 7.14
C VAL A 38 1.30 -5.50 8.39
N SER A 39 2.26 -4.73 8.84
CA SER A 39 2.09 -3.74 9.91
C SER A 39 2.28 -2.33 9.38
N ILE A 40 1.72 -1.35 10.07
CA ILE A 40 2.02 0.05 9.83
C ILE A 40 2.91 0.55 10.96
N ILE A 41 4.06 1.11 10.62
CA ILE A 41 4.98 1.76 11.55
C ILE A 41 4.62 3.24 11.61
N ALA A 42 4.15 3.72 12.76
CA ALA A 42 3.79 5.10 12.99
C ALA A 42 4.88 5.81 13.79
N VAL A 43 5.54 6.79 13.17
CA VAL A 43 6.60 7.59 13.80
C VAL A 43 6.06 8.99 14.08
N PRO A 44 5.92 9.41 15.34
CA PRO A 44 5.48 10.75 15.70
C PRO A 44 6.42 11.83 15.14
N ASN A 45 5.85 12.99 14.79
CA ASN A 45 6.59 14.12 14.26
C ASN A 45 6.22 15.42 14.99
N ASN A 46 7.01 15.80 15.98
CA ASN A 46 6.92 17.07 16.72
C ASN A 46 8.03 18.01 16.24
N ASN A 47 7.92 18.55 15.02
CA ASN A 47 8.95 19.30 14.29
C ASN A 47 10.20 18.48 13.91
N LYS A 48 10.31 17.24 14.36
CA LYS A 48 11.28 16.22 13.94
C LYS A 48 10.69 14.84 14.17
N LEU A 49 11.14 13.88 13.38
CA LEU A 49 10.73 12.47 13.53
C LEU A 49 11.31 11.89 14.83
N GLU A 50 10.44 11.32 15.66
CA GLU A 50 10.79 10.70 16.94
C GLU A 50 10.80 9.16 16.80
N PHE A 51 11.82 8.60 16.16
CA PHE A 51 11.93 7.16 15.93
C PHE A 51 11.95 6.31 17.21
N ASN A 52 12.41 6.88 18.31
CA ASN A 52 12.37 6.22 19.62
C ASN A 52 10.96 6.10 20.23
N LYS A 53 9.96 6.77 19.64
CA LYS A 53 8.55 6.71 20.04
C LYS A 53 7.68 6.04 18.96
N GLN A 54 8.29 5.35 18.01
CA GLN A 54 7.54 4.64 16.99
C GLN A 54 6.59 3.61 17.60
N ARG A 55 5.43 3.42 16.97
CA ARG A 55 4.45 2.39 17.28
C ARG A 55 4.29 1.47 16.09
N GLN A 56 4.14 0.19 16.36
CA GLN A 56 3.71 -0.78 15.37
C GLN A 56 2.19 -0.96 15.51
N ILE A 57 1.49 -0.87 14.39
CA ILE A 57 0.04 -1.06 14.29
C ILE A 57 -0.19 -2.31 13.46
N GLU A 58 -0.80 -3.30 14.08
CA GLU A 58 -1.21 -4.53 13.38
C GLU A 58 -2.36 -4.21 12.42
N THR A 59 -2.33 -4.82 11.24
CA THR A 59 -3.31 -4.54 10.19
C THR A 59 -3.96 -5.80 9.63
N SER A 60 -5.08 -5.63 8.94
CA SER A 60 -5.70 -6.65 8.12
C SER A 60 -5.29 -6.58 6.63
N LEU A 61 -4.14 -5.94 6.33
CA LEU A 61 -3.69 -5.60 4.98
C LEU A 61 -2.80 -6.68 4.34
N HIS A 62 -2.53 -7.76 5.05
CA HIS A 62 -2.18 -9.04 4.43
C HIS A 62 -3.47 -9.67 3.88
N ILE A 63 -3.50 -9.91 2.59
CA ILE A 63 -4.68 -10.37 1.86
C ILE A 63 -4.50 -11.85 1.52
N ASN A 64 -5.50 -12.63 1.86
CA ASN A 64 -5.62 -14.01 1.38
C ASN A 64 -6.98 -14.12 0.67
N ASN A 65 -6.97 -13.84 -0.64
CA ASN A 65 -8.17 -13.82 -1.47
C ASN A 65 -8.31 -15.15 -2.22
N LYS A 66 -9.47 -15.79 -2.15
CA LYS A 66 -9.71 -17.11 -2.75
C LYS A 66 -9.50 -17.15 -4.27
N THR A 67 -9.70 -16.01 -4.95
CA THR A 67 -9.59 -15.91 -6.41
C THR A 67 -8.24 -15.38 -6.86
N LEU A 68 -7.73 -14.35 -6.18
CA LEU A 68 -6.51 -13.65 -6.58
C LEU A 68 -5.24 -14.25 -5.95
N GLY A 69 -5.39 -15.01 -4.86
CA GLY A 69 -4.27 -15.53 -4.09
C GLY A 69 -3.86 -14.64 -2.93
N GLU A 70 -2.64 -14.84 -2.46
CA GLU A 70 -2.07 -14.19 -1.28
C GLU A 70 -1.14 -13.04 -1.68
N GLY A 71 -1.08 -12.00 -0.84
CA GLY A 71 -0.17 -10.88 -1.03
C GLY A 71 -0.42 -9.73 -0.07
N ASN A 72 0.31 -8.65 -0.25
CA ASN A 72 0.37 -7.54 0.70
C ASN A 72 -0.04 -6.21 0.08
N MET A 73 -0.72 -5.38 0.88
CA MET A 73 -0.93 -3.97 0.60
C MET A 73 0.27 -3.15 1.09
N GLY A 74 0.48 -1.97 0.50
CA GLY A 74 1.56 -1.06 0.92
C GLY A 74 2.75 -0.99 -0.05
N ALA A 75 2.63 -1.58 -1.24
CA ALA A 75 3.64 -1.51 -2.29
C ALA A 75 3.79 -0.12 -2.92
N GLY A 76 2.74 0.70 -2.85
CA GLY A 76 2.74 2.08 -3.29
C GLY A 76 1.62 2.87 -2.63
N ILE A 77 1.82 4.18 -2.45
CA ILE A 77 0.87 5.09 -1.82
C ILE A 77 0.64 6.31 -2.71
N LEU A 78 -0.63 6.68 -2.87
CA LEU A 78 -1.02 7.96 -3.45
C LEU A 78 -1.86 8.75 -2.44
N VAL A 79 -1.33 9.86 -1.97
CA VAL A 79 -2.06 10.79 -1.10
C VAL A 79 -2.82 11.78 -1.96
N ASN A 80 -4.13 11.54 -2.18
CA ASN A 80 -4.96 12.36 -3.07
C ASN A 80 -5.75 13.42 -2.29
N THR A 81 -5.05 14.30 -1.61
CA THR A 81 -5.63 15.34 -0.75
C THR A 81 -5.19 16.74 -1.18
N LYS A 82 -5.92 17.75 -0.74
CA LYS A 82 -5.55 19.15 -0.97
C LYS A 82 -4.19 19.50 -0.38
N TRP A 83 -3.90 18.99 0.81
CA TRP A 83 -2.65 19.30 1.51
C TRP A 83 -1.41 18.59 0.93
N SER A 84 -1.61 17.51 0.14
CA SER A 84 -0.51 16.88 -0.61
C SER A 84 -0.21 17.59 -1.93
N GLY A 85 -1.05 18.54 -2.34
CA GLY A 85 -0.91 19.21 -3.63
C GLY A 85 -1.49 18.43 -4.81
N ALA A 86 -2.38 17.47 -4.54
CA ALA A 86 -3.02 16.69 -5.59
C ALA A 86 -3.82 17.59 -6.55
N VAL A 87 -3.76 17.28 -7.85
CA VAL A 87 -4.41 18.09 -8.91
C VAL A 87 -5.92 18.04 -8.81
N ASN A 88 -6.48 16.85 -8.56
CA ASN A 88 -7.91 16.61 -8.38
C ASN A 88 -8.13 15.87 -7.06
N PRO A 89 -8.00 16.55 -5.91
CA PRO A 89 -8.08 15.89 -4.62
C PRO A 89 -9.50 15.43 -4.31
N ASP A 90 -9.63 14.16 -3.90
CA ASP A 90 -10.89 13.58 -3.41
C ASP A 90 -10.89 13.29 -1.91
N GLY A 91 -9.76 13.59 -1.22
CA GLY A 91 -9.63 13.49 0.22
C GLY A 91 -9.18 12.13 0.74
N TYR A 92 -8.80 11.19 -0.13
CA TYR A 92 -8.36 9.85 0.27
C TYR A 92 -6.85 9.64 0.15
N VAL A 93 -6.35 8.72 0.97
CA VAL A 93 -5.08 8.04 0.75
C VAL A 93 -5.38 6.72 0.07
N TYR A 94 -4.80 6.49 -1.08
CA TYR A 94 -4.85 5.24 -1.83
C TYR A 94 -3.61 4.42 -1.51
N VAL A 95 -3.82 3.15 -1.24
CA VAL A 95 -2.76 2.19 -0.95
C VAL A 95 -2.88 1.06 -1.94
N TYR A 96 -1.80 0.78 -2.63
CA TYR A 96 -1.73 -0.27 -3.64
C TYR A 96 -1.01 -1.50 -3.08
N GLY A 97 -1.39 -2.65 -3.58
CA GLY A 97 -0.80 -3.93 -3.22
C GLY A 97 -0.60 -4.82 -4.44
N CYS A 98 0.21 -5.84 -4.25
CA CYS A 98 0.49 -6.86 -5.24
C CYS A 98 0.05 -8.23 -4.69
N ILE A 99 -0.84 -8.93 -5.43
CA ILE A 99 -1.48 -10.16 -4.94
C ILE A 99 -1.36 -11.27 -5.98
N GLY A 100 -1.04 -12.47 -5.47
CA GLY A 100 -1.01 -13.72 -6.23
C GLY A 100 0.15 -13.86 -7.20
N ASN A 101 0.21 -14.99 -7.86
CA ASN A 101 1.28 -15.35 -8.78
C ASN A 101 1.29 -14.49 -10.04
N ASP A 102 0.12 -14.01 -10.48
CA ASP A 102 0.00 -13.11 -11.64
C ASP A 102 0.41 -11.68 -11.32
N LYS A 103 0.85 -11.41 -10.08
CA LYS A 103 1.23 -10.08 -9.62
C LYS A 103 0.12 -9.06 -9.90
N ASN A 104 -1.08 -9.35 -9.42
CA ASN A 104 -2.25 -8.50 -9.61
C ASN A 104 -2.13 -7.21 -8.78
N LEU A 105 -2.26 -6.07 -9.46
CA LEU A 105 -2.37 -4.77 -8.80
C LEU A 105 -3.77 -4.61 -8.21
N VAL A 106 -3.84 -4.43 -6.91
CA VAL A 106 -5.08 -4.13 -6.18
C VAL A 106 -4.96 -2.79 -5.45
N ALA A 107 -6.11 -2.20 -5.11
CA ALA A 107 -6.14 -0.93 -4.41
C ALA A 107 -7.11 -0.94 -3.23
N ALA A 108 -6.71 -0.25 -2.17
CA ALA A 108 -7.57 0.16 -1.08
C ALA A 108 -7.49 1.68 -0.89
N ARG A 109 -8.48 2.26 -0.21
CA ARG A 109 -8.45 3.67 0.17
C ARG A 109 -9.00 3.89 1.57
N VAL A 110 -8.57 4.97 2.20
CA VAL A 110 -9.01 5.39 3.52
C VAL A 110 -8.92 6.91 3.64
N GLN A 111 -9.76 7.54 4.47
CA GLN A 111 -9.57 8.94 4.80
C GLN A 111 -8.35 9.11 5.71
N PRO A 112 -7.50 10.14 5.52
CA PRO A 112 -6.27 10.32 6.30
C PRO A 112 -6.49 10.27 7.81
N LYS A 113 -7.52 10.93 8.31
CA LYS A 113 -7.88 10.98 9.75
C LYS A 113 -8.24 9.61 10.36
N ASP A 114 -8.61 8.64 9.51
CA ASP A 114 -9.03 7.30 9.91
C ASP A 114 -8.01 6.22 9.52
N PHE A 115 -6.77 6.63 9.15
CA PHE A 115 -5.75 5.74 8.60
C PHE A 115 -5.41 4.54 9.50
N GLU A 116 -5.47 4.69 10.82
CA GLU A 116 -5.23 3.62 11.78
C GLU A 116 -6.45 2.72 12.06
N LYS A 117 -7.64 3.07 11.52
CA LYS A 117 -8.89 2.35 11.75
C LYS A 117 -9.18 1.40 10.60
N MET A 118 -8.82 0.13 10.74
CA MET A 118 -8.91 -0.86 9.67
C MET A 118 -10.33 -1.10 9.15
N ASP A 119 -11.35 -0.92 9.97
CA ASP A 119 -12.78 -1.05 9.60
C ASP A 119 -13.28 0.06 8.67
N THR A 120 -12.56 1.17 8.57
CA THR A 120 -12.91 2.28 7.68
C THR A 120 -12.32 2.15 6.27
N TRP A 121 -11.43 1.20 6.06
CA TRP A 121 -10.80 0.96 4.77
C TRP A 121 -11.80 0.42 3.75
N ARG A 122 -11.61 0.80 2.50
CA ARG A 122 -12.45 0.39 1.38
C ARG A 122 -11.57 -0.16 0.27
N TYR A 123 -12.02 -1.23 -0.35
CA TYR A 123 -11.28 -2.04 -1.30
C TYR A 123 -11.91 -1.95 -2.68
N TRP A 124 -11.12 -1.76 -3.72
CA TRP A 124 -11.62 -1.67 -5.09
C TRP A 124 -12.14 -3.01 -5.59
N ASN A 125 -13.41 -3.05 -6.04
CA ASN A 125 -14.06 -4.27 -6.52
C ASN A 125 -14.28 -4.31 -8.04
N GLY A 126 -13.61 -3.42 -8.79
CA GLY A 126 -13.75 -3.29 -10.25
C GLY A 126 -14.73 -2.23 -10.68
N THR A 127 -15.68 -1.81 -9.83
CA THR A 127 -16.71 -0.80 -10.15
C THR A 127 -16.90 0.23 -9.04
N SER A 128 -16.68 -0.16 -7.80
CA SER A 128 -16.91 0.67 -6.60
C SER A 128 -15.96 0.27 -5.46
N TRP A 129 -16.15 0.90 -4.30
CA TRP A 129 -15.32 0.68 -3.10
C TRP A 129 -16.12 -0.14 -2.08
N SER A 130 -15.73 -1.39 -1.86
CA SER A 130 -16.35 -2.33 -0.92
C SER A 130 -15.73 -2.24 0.48
N GLU A 131 -16.52 -2.56 1.50
CA GLU A 131 -16.04 -2.80 2.87
C GLU A 131 -15.34 -4.17 3.02
N ASN A 132 -15.70 -5.10 2.16
CA ASN A 132 -15.16 -6.46 2.18
C ASN A 132 -13.94 -6.58 1.27
N LYS A 133 -12.78 -6.91 1.85
CA LYS A 133 -11.55 -7.14 1.11
C LYS A 133 -11.59 -8.34 0.15
N ASP A 134 -12.50 -9.29 0.39
CA ASP A 134 -12.67 -10.46 -0.48
C ASP A 134 -13.32 -10.10 -1.82
N ASP A 135 -13.96 -8.94 -1.92
CA ASP A 135 -14.54 -8.42 -3.17
C ASP A 135 -13.50 -7.80 -4.11
N MET A 136 -12.24 -7.68 -3.69
CA MET A 136 -11.19 -7.05 -4.48
C MET A 136 -11.13 -7.58 -5.91
N LYS A 137 -10.92 -6.66 -6.85
CA LYS A 137 -10.64 -6.96 -8.26
C LYS A 137 -9.34 -6.27 -8.68
N PRO A 138 -8.56 -6.90 -9.55
CA PRO A 138 -7.33 -6.30 -10.04
C PRO A 138 -7.62 -5.10 -10.94
N ILE A 139 -6.73 -4.12 -10.89
CA ILE A 139 -6.69 -2.98 -11.82
C ILE A 139 -5.94 -3.40 -13.08
N THR A 140 -4.81 -4.09 -12.91
CA THR A 140 -3.97 -4.71 -13.91
C THR A 140 -3.19 -5.86 -13.28
N ASN A 141 -2.33 -6.52 -14.02
CA ASN A 141 -1.47 -7.59 -13.52
C ASN A 141 -0.01 -7.36 -13.95
N ALA A 142 0.84 -8.33 -13.65
CA ALA A 142 2.27 -8.34 -13.95
C ALA A 142 3.06 -7.17 -13.33
N VAL A 143 2.55 -6.58 -12.24
CA VAL A 143 3.26 -5.51 -11.50
C VAL A 143 4.36 -6.08 -10.60
N SER A 144 5.06 -5.22 -9.87
CA SER A 144 6.04 -5.63 -8.86
C SER A 144 5.51 -5.42 -7.43
N ASN A 145 6.26 -5.94 -6.46
CA ASN A 145 6.03 -5.66 -5.05
C ASN A 145 6.42 -4.22 -4.67
N GLU A 146 7.10 -3.52 -5.57
CA GLU A 146 7.48 -2.11 -5.46
C GLU A 146 6.97 -1.38 -6.69
N LEU A 147 6.19 -0.33 -6.49
CA LEU A 147 5.59 0.45 -7.56
C LEU A 147 5.36 1.90 -7.13
N SER A 148 5.18 2.78 -8.09
CA SER A 148 4.87 4.17 -7.84
C SER A 148 3.65 4.60 -8.64
N VAL A 149 2.72 5.32 -8.00
CA VAL A 149 1.57 5.96 -8.65
C VAL A 149 1.68 7.46 -8.47
N THR A 150 1.75 8.19 -9.58
CA THR A 150 1.95 9.64 -9.58
C THR A 150 0.86 10.34 -10.39
N PRO A 151 0.23 11.40 -9.86
CA PRO A 151 -0.76 12.18 -10.60
C PRO A 151 -0.06 13.06 -11.65
N LEU A 152 -0.67 13.16 -12.82
CA LEU A 152 -0.25 14.05 -13.91
C LEU A 152 -1.12 15.31 -13.92
N LYS A 153 -0.57 16.40 -14.46
CA LYS A 153 -1.26 17.71 -14.54
C LYS A 153 -2.57 17.66 -15.34
N ASN A 154 -2.73 16.70 -16.23
CA ASN A 154 -3.93 16.50 -17.04
C ASN A 154 -5.04 15.69 -16.34
N GLY A 155 -4.87 15.39 -15.04
CA GLY A 155 -5.84 14.62 -14.24
C GLY A 155 -5.73 13.10 -14.40
N LYS A 156 -4.78 12.61 -15.18
CA LYS A 156 -4.46 11.18 -15.28
C LYS A 156 -3.43 10.79 -14.22
N TYR A 157 -3.23 9.50 -14.07
CA TYR A 157 -2.21 8.93 -13.20
C TYR A 157 -1.24 8.10 -14.03
N ILE A 158 0.01 8.08 -13.62
CA ILE A 158 1.03 7.19 -14.16
C ILE A 158 1.39 6.16 -13.08
N LEU A 159 1.40 4.90 -13.48
CA LEU A 159 1.89 3.79 -12.68
C LEU A 159 3.25 3.37 -13.25
N VAL A 160 4.27 3.25 -12.42
CA VAL A 160 5.60 2.77 -12.81
C VAL A 160 5.98 1.59 -11.92
N PHE A 161 6.43 0.51 -12.54
CA PHE A 161 6.82 -0.72 -11.86
C PHE A 161 7.83 -1.53 -12.69
N GLN A 162 8.56 -2.43 -12.05
CA GLN A 162 9.32 -3.47 -12.74
C GLN A 162 8.38 -4.63 -13.07
N GLU A 163 8.30 -5.08 -14.32
CA GLU A 163 7.38 -6.16 -14.70
C GLU A 163 7.72 -7.44 -13.95
N MET A 164 6.73 -8.11 -13.35
CA MET A 164 6.85 -9.36 -12.57
C MET A 164 7.86 -9.31 -11.41
N GLY A 165 8.36 -8.13 -11.03
CA GLY A 165 9.24 -7.91 -9.90
C GLY A 165 10.74 -8.10 -10.14
N LEU A 166 11.16 -9.00 -11.03
CA LEU A 166 12.58 -9.32 -11.27
C LEU A 166 12.94 -9.42 -12.77
N SER A 167 12.18 -8.79 -13.64
CA SER A 167 12.49 -8.75 -15.06
C SER A 167 13.41 -7.56 -15.42
N ASP A 168 13.88 -7.51 -16.64
CA ASP A 168 14.61 -6.38 -17.23
C ASP A 168 13.67 -5.33 -17.86
N LYS A 169 12.34 -5.46 -17.65
CA LYS A 169 11.33 -4.59 -18.24
C LYS A 169 10.72 -3.66 -17.18
N VAL A 170 10.48 -2.43 -17.58
CA VAL A 170 9.73 -1.44 -16.81
C VAL A 170 8.38 -1.23 -17.47
N GLY A 171 7.31 -1.43 -16.69
CA GLY A 171 5.95 -1.09 -17.07
C GLY A 171 5.62 0.36 -16.70
N VAL A 172 4.83 1.02 -17.57
CA VAL A 172 4.34 2.38 -17.38
C VAL A 172 2.87 2.47 -17.75
#